data_e721e5c0500408d39d862b7c0704d527
#
_entry.id   e721e5c0500408d39d862b7c0704d527
#
_cell.length_a   1.000
_cell.length_b   1.000
_cell.length_c   1.000
_cell.angle_alpha   90.00
_cell.angle_beta   90.00
_cell.angle_gamma   90.00
#
_symmetry.space_group_name_H-M   'P 1'
#
loop_
_entity.id
_entity.type
_entity.pdbx_description
1 polymer ?
#
loop_
_entity_poly.entity_id
_entity_poly.type
_entity_poly.pdbx_seq_one_letter_code
_entity_poly.pdbx_strand_id
1 'polypeptide(L)'
;MNVDSINIKAIKATNLRVDASYHLSEGQEVKRIINSCPYEMLTIKDVSSDIFIGGRAKRVYVTKKEHGIPFLSSSDILQADLENVKLASKKYTPNLEQMKLKKGWTLISRSGTIGNCAFANAKHAQKLASEDVIRVNPNNILRQGLIYAYLTSKYGHSLLTQGTFGAVIQHIEPAFVGSLPIPNFPESFQIEVDNLIQESAKLREEATDALEEAHSLIESEFDNNILSDKKSDRINIKNIINVDMKRFDASFHLAKAMKYENQIKNGNYVLLSELCTTIFGGGRAKRYYTDDKSKAVPYLSNSDLTKANTLRTCKYSLSSKSDSSDLLKKGMIVTGRVGAIGQTQLIGQSFEDMKVMGSDNVIRIVPVTNNGYIFAFLSSKIGNSLFWKYATGGVQPFISSTMVGLISIPVLKDEIIKSCNALIETYISKKELSNIKENEAISMVEAEIEKWNKH
;
A
#
# COMPACT_ATOMS: atom_id res chain seq x y z
N MET A 1 -18.14 27.77 4.49
CA MET A 1 -19.41 27.03 4.50
C MET A 1 -19.94 27.11 3.09
N ASN A 2 -19.96 25.99 2.36
CA ASN A 2 -20.50 25.98 1.00
C ASN A 2 -22.05 25.94 1.11
N VAL A 3 -22.73 26.85 0.44
CA VAL A 3 -24.19 26.95 0.40
C VAL A 3 -24.59 26.94 -1.08
N ASP A 4 -25.49 26.05 -1.44
CA ASP A 4 -26.09 26.02 -2.80
C ASP A 4 -27.60 25.73 -2.69
N SER A 5 -28.33 26.13 -3.73
CA SER A 5 -29.77 25.87 -3.84
C SER A 5 -30.02 24.63 -4.72
N ILE A 6 -30.79 23.69 -4.24
CA ILE A 6 -31.08 22.45 -4.95
C ILE A 6 -32.53 22.43 -5.42
N ASN A 7 -32.70 22.13 -6.69
CA ASN A 7 -34.05 22.00 -7.29
C ASN A 7 -34.71 20.70 -6.79
N ILE A 8 -35.97 20.77 -6.41
CA ILE A 8 -36.78 19.64 -5.95
C ILE A 8 -36.82 18.47 -6.95
N LYS A 9 -36.69 18.75 -8.25
CA LYS A 9 -36.56 17.72 -9.30
C LYS A 9 -35.27 16.89 -9.11
N ALA A 10 -34.16 17.52 -8.74
CA ALA A 10 -32.89 16.83 -8.47
C ALA A 10 -33.00 15.94 -7.23
N ILE A 11 -33.71 16.39 -6.19
CA ILE A 11 -33.96 15.58 -4.99
C ILE A 11 -34.83 14.36 -5.33
N LYS A 12 -35.86 14.53 -6.17
CA LYS A 12 -36.72 13.43 -6.62
C LYS A 12 -35.94 12.41 -7.46
N ALA A 13 -35.02 12.86 -8.29
CA ALA A 13 -34.18 12.00 -9.14
C ALA A 13 -33.16 11.16 -8.33
N THR A 14 -32.91 11.51 -7.07
CA THR A 14 -31.96 10.83 -6.18
C THR A 14 -32.65 10.06 -5.04
N ASN A 15 -33.85 9.51 -5.27
CA ASN A 15 -34.65 8.80 -4.28
C ASN A 15 -34.87 9.62 -2.99
N LEU A 16 -35.17 10.91 -3.14
CA LEU A 16 -35.40 11.86 -2.04
C LEU A 16 -34.20 12.07 -1.10
N ARG A 17 -32.99 11.87 -1.59
CA ARG A 17 -31.80 12.14 -0.83
C ARG A 17 -31.59 13.65 -0.65
N VAL A 18 -31.52 14.12 0.61
CA VAL A 18 -31.47 15.55 0.97
C VAL A 18 -30.19 15.96 1.69
N ASP A 19 -29.22 15.04 1.88
CA ASP A 19 -27.99 15.33 2.58
C ASP A 19 -27.06 16.29 1.77
N ALA A 20 -26.61 17.34 2.43
CA ALA A 20 -25.75 18.36 1.85
C ALA A 20 -24.42 17.77 1.32
N SER A 21 -23.88 16.78 2.02
CA SER A 21 -22.65 16.09 1.61
C SER A 21 -22.75 15.43 0.23
N TYR A 22 -23.94 14.98 -0.17
CA TYR A 22 -24.16 14.43 -1.50
C TYR A 22 -24.28 15.52 -2.56
N HIS A 23 -25.09 16.54 -2.30
CA HIS A 23 -25.44 17.54 -3.29
C HIS A 23 -24.37 18.62 -3.49
N LEU A 24 -23.54 18.88 -2.48
CA LEU A 24 -22.41 19.82 -2.53
C LEU A 24 -21.07 19.10 -2.75
N SER A 25 -21.09 17.80 -3.09
CA SER A 25 -19.89 17.04 -3.36
C SER A 25 -19.29 17.38 -4.72
N GLU A 26 -17.96 17.26 -4.84
CA GLU A 26 -17.28 17.31 -6.14
C GLU A 26 -17.87 16.33 -7.17
N GLY A 27 -18.47 15.23 -6.71
CA GLY A 27 -19.13 14.26 -7.55
C GLY A 27 -20.31 14.83 -8.37
N GLN A 28 -20.96 15.91 -7.92
CA GLN A 28 -22.01 16.57 -8.72
C GLN A 28 -21.41 17.38 -9.88
N GLU A 29 -20.30 18.06 -9.64
CA GLU A 29 -19.59 18.77 -10.70
C GLU A 29 -19.02 17.77 -11.71
N VAL A 30 -18.43 16.69 -11.24
CA VAL A 30 -17.93 15.59 -12.07
C VAL A 30 -19.06 15.02 -12.94
N LYS A 31 -20.27 14.82 -12.39
CA LYS A 31 -21.42 14.38 -13.20
C LYS A 31 -21.78 15.36 -14.33
N ARG A 32 -21.68 16.66 -14.08
CA ARG A 32 -21.93 17.66 -15.14
C ARG A 32 -20.90 17.53 -16.26
N ILE A 33 -19.61 17.37 -15.89
CA ILE A 33 -18.53 17.18 -16.87
C ILE A 33 -18.74 15.88 -17.67
N ILE A 34 -19.05 14.79 -16.99
CA ILE A 34 -19.29 13.48 -17.63
C ILE A 34 -20.53 13.53 -18.55
N ASN A 35 -21.56 14.29 -18.19
CA ASN A 35 -22.74 14.47 -19.02
C ASN A 35 -22.49 15.28 -20.32
N SER A 36 -21.36 16.01 -20.41
CA SER A 36 -20.92 16.68 -21.65
C SER A 36 -20.02 15.78 -22.52
N CYS A 37 -19.90 14.51 -22.18
CA CYS A 37 -19.12 13.52 -22.91
C CYS A 37 -19.60 13.42 -24.38
N PRO A 38 -18.68 13.48 -25.37
CA PRO A 38 -19.04 13.32 -26.79
C PRO A 38 -19.24 11.87 -27.21
N TYR A 39 -18.98 10.92 -26.32
CA TYR A 39 -19.07 9.47 -26.58
C TYR A 39 -20.37 8.90 -25.99
N GLU A 40 -20.75 7.72 -26.48
CA GLU A 40 -21.84 6.94 -25.89
C GLU A 40 -21.55 6.68 -24.39
N MET A 41 -22.59 6.87 -23.57
CA MET A 41 -22.47 6.61 -22.15
C MET A 41 -22.99 5.22 -21.80
N LEU A 42 -22.14 4.40 -21.23
CA LEU A 42 -22.46 3.11 -20.65
C LEU A 42 -22.48 3.23 -19.11
N THR A 43 -22.89 2.17 -18.45
CA THR A 43 -22.71 2.02 -16.99
C THR A 43 -21.64 0.99 -16.68
N ILE A 44 -21.05 1.05 -15.49
CA ILE A 44 -20.10 0.00 -15.05
C ILE A 44 -20.75 -1.39 -15.09
N LYS A 45 -22.07 -1.48 -14.87
CA LYS A 45 -22.81 -2.73 -15.00
C LYS A 45 -22.81 -3.25 -16.44
N ASP A 46 -23.01 -2.38 -17.43
CA ASP A 46 -23.05 -2.79 -18.85
C ASP A 46 -21.71 -3.38 -19.32
N VAL A 47 -20.60 -2.90 -18.75
CA VAL A 47 -19.23 -3.33 -19.09
C VAL A 47 -18.65 -4.41 -18.16
N SER A 48 -19.49 -4.96 -17.27
CA SER A 48 -19.11 -5.98 -16.30
C SER A 48 -19.97 -7.22 -16.41
N SER A 49 -19.36 -8.39 -16.31
CA SER A 49 -20.07 -9.67 -16.16
C SER A 49 -20.71 -9.78 -14.79
N ASP A 50 -20.07 -9.24 -13.76
CA ASP A 50 -20.56 -9.23 -12.39
C ASP A 50 -19.88 -8.14 -11.57
N ILE A 51 -20.60 -7.61 -10.57
CA ILE A 51 -20.08 -6.66 -9.58
C ILE A 51 -20.56 -7.12 -8.21
N PHE A 52 -19.65 -7.57 -7.37
CA PHE A 52 -20.00 -8.24 -6.13
C PHE A 52 -18.98 -8.05 -5.00
N ILE A 53 -19.38 -8.44 -3.79
CA ILE A 53 -18.50 -8.59 -2.63
C ILE A 53 -18.37 -10.07 -2.29
N GLY A 54 -17.25 -10.47 -1.68
CA GLY A 54 -17.12 -11.83 -1.12
C GLY A 54 -18.12 -12.04 0.01
N GLY A 55 -18.58 -13.29 0.17
CA GLY A 55 -19.52 -13.63 1.22
C GLY A 55 -18.96 -13.34 2.62
N ARG A 56 -19.80 -12.85 3.54
CA ARG A 56 -19.45 -12.76 4.97
C ARG A 56 -19.35 -14.15 5.56
N ALA A 57 -18.19 -14.45 6.11
CA ALA A 57 -17.95 -15.74 6.76
C ALA A 57 -17.14 -15.56 8.04
N LYS A 58 -17.37 -16.42 9.04
CA LYS A 58 -16.49 -16.51 10.19
C LYS A 58 -15.11 -16.96 9.72
N ARG A 59 -14.10 -16.13 9.93
CA ARG A 59 -12.73 -16.40 9.48
C ARG A 59 -11.96 -17.09 10.59
N VAL A 60 -11.29 -18.16 10.23
CA VAL A 60 -10.32 -18.83 11.09
C VAL A 60 -8.95 -18.55 10.52
N TYR A 61 -8.11 -17.83 11.27
CA TYR A 61 -6.76 -17.51 10.84
C TYR A 61 -5.76 -18.56 11.32
N VAL A 62 -4.77 -18.83 10.48
CA VAL A 62 -3.67 -19.75 10.76
C VAL A 62 -2.33 -19.06 10.58
N THR A 63 -1.27 -19.62 11.16
CA THR A 63 0.07 -19.04 11.09
C THR A 63 0.96 -19.68 10.03
N LYS A 64 0.64 -20.91 9.61
CA LYS A 64 1.44 -21.65 8.63
C LYS A 64 0.87 -21.50 7.23
N LYS A 65 1.73 -21.15 6.25
CA LYS A 65 1.35 -20.96 4.83
C LYS A 65 0.72 -22.20 4.20
N GLU A 66 1.19 -23.40 4.57
CA GLU A 66 0.64 -24.68 4.08
C GLU A 66 -0.85 -24.86 4.41
N HIS A 67 -1.32 -24.30 5.53
CA HIS A 67 -2.69 -24.40 6.01
C HIS A 67 -3.58 -23.20 5.68
N GLY A 68 -3.01 -22.14 5.13
CA GLY A 68 -3.70 -20.88 4.89
C GLY A 68 -3.54 -20.33 3.48
N ILE A 69 -4.44 -19.41 3.13
CA ILE A 69 -4.37 -18.56 1.93
C ILE A 69 -4.29 -17.12 2.39
N PRO A 70 -3.40 -16.28 1.82
CA PRO A 70 -3.34 -14.86 2.14
C PRO A 70 -4.71 -14.20 1.96
N PHE A 71 -5.13 -13.41 2.95
CA PHE A 71 -6.44 -12.81 3.04
C PHE A 71 -6.32 -11.28 3.12
N LEU A 72 -6.76 -10.60 2.07
CA LEU A 72 -6.65 -9.15 1.91
C LEU A 72 -7.89 -8.44 2.45
N SER A 73 -7.66 -7.42 3.28
CA SER A 73 -8.67 -6.42 3.65
C SER A 73 -8.78 -5.33 2.58
N SER A 74 -9.68 -4.37 2.78
CA SER A 74 -9.84 -3.21 1.89
C SER A 74 -8.58 -2.33 1.78
N SER A 75 -7.76 -2.28 2.82
CA SER A 75 -6.48 -1.57 2.78
C SER A 75 -5.34 -2.40 2.18
N ASP A 76 -5.41 -3.73 2.33
CA ASP A 76 -4.33 -4.61 1.89
C ASP A 76 -4.26 -4.73 0.36
N ILE A 77 -5.39 -4.58 -0.35
CA ILE A 77 -5.40 -4.59 -1.83
C ILE A 77 -4.56 -3.48 -2.46
N LEU A 78 -4.23 -2.42 -1.71
CA LEU A 78 -3.46 -1.26 -2.16
C LEU A 78 -1.97 -1.37 -1.83
N GLN A 79 -1.54 -2.44 -1.15
CA GLN A 79 -0.17 -2.57 -0.65
C GLN A 79 0.78 -3.14 -1.70
N ALA A 80 2.05 -2.78 -1.57
CA ALA A 80 3.13 -3.33 -2.39
C ALA A 80 3.43 -4.79 -2.01
N ASP A 81 3.40 -5.11 -0.71
CA ASP A 81 3.57 -6.45 -0.18
C ASP A 81 2.21 -7.06 0.15
N LEU A 82 1.83 -8.06 -0.64
CA LEU A 82 0.59 -8.82 -0.46
C LEU A 82 0.80 -10.14 0.32
N GLU A 83 2.03 -10.45 0.74
CA GLU A 83 2.37 -11.70 1.43
C GLU A 83 2.32 -11.57 2.95
N ASN A 84 2.62 -10.39 3.48
CA ASN A 84 2.67 -10.13 4.92
C ASN A 84 1.28 -9.79 5.49
N VAL A 85 0.29 -10.62 5.17
CA VAL A 85 -1.10 -10.49 5.57
C VAL A 85 -1.57 -11.71 6.37
N LYS A 86 -2.75 -11.61 6.98
CA LYS A 86 -3.35 -12.74 7.69
C LYS A 86 -3.64 -13.91 6.72
N LEU A 87 -3.43 -15.13 7.19
CA LEU A 87 -3.73 -16.33 6.42
C LEU A 87 -5.09 -16.91 6.86
N ALA A 88 -6.07 -16.93 5.97
CA ALA A 88 -7.33 -17.62 6.22
C ALA A 88 -7.16 -19.13 6.05
N SER A 89 -7.70 -19.91 6.98
CA SER A 89 -7.60 -21.37 6.96
C SER A 89 -8.25 -21.98 5.72
N LYS A 90 -7.52 -22.82 4.99
CA LYS A 90 -8.05 -23.62 3.86
C LYS A 90 -9.16 -24.56 4.30
N LYS A 91 -9.09 -25.09 5.54
CA LYS A 91 -10.00 -26.11 6.05
C LYS A 91 -11.24 -25.53 6.72
N TYR A 92 -11.12 -24.42 7.43
CA TYR A 92 -12.17 -23.93 8.31
C TYR A 92 -12.80 -22.60 7.86
N THR A 93 -12.35 -22.02 6.75
CA THR A 93 -12.98 -20.83 6.18
C THR A 93 -14.01 -21.26 5.14
N PRO A 94 -15.31 -21.00 5.36
CA PRO A 94 -16.33 -21.35 4.38
C PRO A 94 -16.28 -20.42 3.17
N ASN A 95 -16.86 -20.86 2.04
CA ASN A 95 -17.05 -20.06 0.83
C ASN A 95 -15.75 -19.47 0.23
N LEU A 96 -14.63 -20.19 0.35
CA LEU A 96 -13.33 -19.74 -0.16
C LEU A 96 -13.37 -19.31 -1.63
N GLU A 97 -14.08 -20.05 -2.48
CA GLU A 97 -14.18 -19.76 -3.92
C GLU A 97 -14.76 -18.37 -4.21
N GLN A 98 -15.76 -17.93 -3.42
CA GLN A 98 -16.37 -16.62 -3.58
C GLN A 98 -15.43 -15.47 -3.12
N MET A 99 -14.42 -15.78 -2.31
CA MET A 99 -13.44 -14.84 -1.81
C MET A 99 -12.22 -14.72 -2.71
N LYS A 100 -11.97 -15.68 -3.61
CA LYS A 100 -10.82 -15.69 -4.52
C LYS A 100 -10.86 -14.49 -5.45
N LEU A 101 -9.69 -13.92 -5.68
CA LEU A 101 -9.48 -12.86 -6.67
C LEU A 101 -9.07 -13.46 -8.01
N LYS A 102 -9.38 -12.76 -9.10
CA LYS A 102 -8.93 -13.12 -10.44
C LYS A 102 -8.18 -11.97 -11.08
N LYS A 103 -7.19 -12.29 -11.92
CA LYS A 103 -6.43 -11.31 -12.71
C LYS A 103 -7.37 -10.53 -13.63
N GLY A 104 -7.11 -9.23 -13.79
CA GLY A 104 -7.88 -8.34 -14.65
C GLY A 104 -9.08 -7.69 -13.97
N TRP A 105 -9.43 -8.09 -12.76
CA TRP A 105 -10.51 -7.43 -12.02
C TRP A 105 -10.07 -6.07 -11.49
N THR A 106 -11.00 -5.13 -11.45
CA THR A 106 -10.84 -3.91 -10.65
C THR A 106 -11.37 -4.17 -9.25
N LEU A 107 -10.50 -4.01 -8.26
CA LEU A 107 -10.80 -4.15 -6.84
C LEU A 107 -11.02 -2.77 -6.26
N ILE A 108 -12.13 -2.56 -5.54
CA ILE A 108 -12.50 -1.27 -4.96
C ILE A 108 -12.64 -1.41 -3.45
N SER A 109 -11.99 -0.54 -2.70
CA SER A 109 -12.14 -0.46 -1.25
C SER A 109 -13.54 0.03 -0.89
N ARG A 110 -14.32 -0.82 -0.19
CA ARG A 110 -15.71 -0.56 0.21
C ARG A 110 -15.81 0.26 1.49
N SER A 111 -14.86 0.09 2.41
CA SER A 111 -14.83 0.73 3.73
C SER A 111 -13.42 1.21 4.09
N GLY A 112 -13.32 2.17 4.99
CA GLY A 112 -12.06 2.75 5.46
C GLY A 112 -11.40 3.67 4.43
N THR A 113 -10.80 3.13 3.39
CA THR A 113 -10.18 3.85 2.25
C THR A 113 -11.11 3.86 1.03
N ILE A 114 -12.36 4.23 1.23
CA ILE A 114 -13.45 4.11 0.25
C ILE A 114 -13.08 4.70 -1.12
N GLY A 115 -13.42 3.96 -2.18
CA GLY A 115 -13.23 4.38 -3.56
C GLY A 115 -11.81 4.20 -4.10
N ASN A 116 -10.84 3.84 -3.26
CA ASN A 116 -9.51 3.49 -3.77
C ASN A 116 -9.56 2.16 -4.52
N CYS A 117 -8.93 2.13 -5.68
CA CYS A 117 -8.94 0.98 -6.57
C CYS A 117 -7.55 0.33 -6.69
N ALA A 118 -7.54 -0.97 -6.95
CA ALA A 118 -6.36 -1.73 -7.35
C ALA A 118 -6.69 -2.60 -8.59
N PHE A 119 -5.76 -2.67 -9.54
CA PHE A 119 -5.85 -3.59 -10.65
C PHE A 119 -5.34 -4.97 -10.19
N ALA A 120 -6.18 -5.98 -10.26
CA ALA A 120 -5.81 -7.32 -9.82
C ALA A 120 -4.84 -7.96 -10.82
N ASN A 121 -3.59 -8.09 -10.44
CA ASN A 121 -2.54 -8.78 -11.18
C ASN A 121 -2.40 -10.25 -10.75
N ALA A 122 -1.41 -10.98 -11.26
CA ALA A 122 -1.18 -12.39 -10.93
C ALA A 122 -0.91 -12.62 -9.43
N LYS A 123 -0.27 -11.67 -8.74
CA LYS A 123 -0.03 -11.77 -7.29
C LYS A 123 -1.32 -11.65 -6.48
N HIS A 124 -2.28 -10.83 -6.90
CA HIS A 124 -3.61 -10.77 -6.31
C HIS A 124 -4.42 -12.06 -6.54
N ALA A 125 -4.32 -12.66 -7.75
CA ALA A 125 -5.07 -13.85 -8.13
C ALA A 125 -4.77 -15.09 -7.28
N GLN A 126 -3.71 -15.08 -6.50
CA GLN A 126 -3.36 -16.17 -5.56
C GLN A 126 -4.01 -16.00 -4.17
N LYS A 127 -4.81 -14.98 -3.97
CA LYS A 127 -5.27 -14.53 -2.65
C LYS A 127 -6.78 -14.47 -2.54
N LEU A 128 -7.23 -14.35 -1.30
CA LEU A 128 -8.62 -14.09 -0.95
C LEU A 128 -8.79 -12.62 -0.59
N ALA A 129 -9.97 -12.06 -0.76
CA ALA A 129 -10.29 -10.74 -0.24
C ALA A 129 -11.60 -10.72 0.54
N SER A 130 -11.67 -9.82 1.50
CA SER A 130 -12.81 -9.64 2.40
C SER A 130 -14.07 -9.13 1.67
N GLU A 131 -15.20 -9.12 2.36
CA GLU A 131 -16.44 -8.47 1.95
C GLU A 131 -16.32 -6.95 1.84
N ASP A 132 -15.25 -6.35 2.39
CA ASP A 132 -14.97 -4.93 2.27
C ASP A 132 -14.20 -4.56 0.99
N VAL A 133 -14.06 -5.51 0.07
CA VAL A 133 -13.55 -5.31 -1.28
C VAL A 133 -14.65 -5.58 -2.28
N ILE A 134 -15.03 -4.60 -3.10
CA ILE A 134 -15.90 -4.80 -4.25
C ILE A 134 -15.05 -5.29 -5.42
N ARG A 135 -15.53 -6.28 -6.15
CA ARG A 135 -14.91 -6.82 -7.35
C ARG A 135 -15.74 -6.42 -8.55
N VAL A 136 -15.11 -5.74 -9.51
CA VAL A 136 -15.67 -5.47 -10.83
C VAL A 136 -15.02 -6.45 -11.80
N ASN A 137 -15.82 -7.38 -12.32
CA ASN A 137 -15.39 -8.39 -13.28
C ASN A 137 -15.76 -7.93 -14.70
N PRO A 138 -14.81 -7.49 -15.55
CA PRO A 138 -15.11 -6.99 -16.88
C PRO A 138 -15.68 -8.07 -17.80
N ASN A 139 -16.53 -7.65 -18.77
CA ASN A 139 -17.16 -8.53 -19.77
C ASN A 139 -16.58 -8.38 -21.18
N ASN A 140 -15.48 -7.64 -21.34
CA ASN A 140 -14.79 -7.33 -22.60
C ASN A 140 -15.52 -6.37 -23.55
N ILE A 141 -16.61 -5.71 -23.15
CA ILE A 141 -17.20 -4.59 -23.92
C ILE A 141 -16.23 -3.40 -23.89
N LEU A 142 -15.68 -3.08 -22.71
CA LEU A 142 -14.53 -2.19 -22.55
C LEU A 142 -13.33 -2.97 -22.04
N ARG A 143 -12.13 -2.48 -22.36
CA ARG A 143 -10.89 -3.10 -21.91
C ARG A 143 -10.73 -2.92 -20.39
N GLN A 144 -10.25 -3.98 -19.74
CA GLN A 144 -10.16 -4.07 -18.28
C GLN A 144 -9.27 -2.98 -17.66
N GLY A 145 -8.15 -2.63 -18.31
CA GLY A 145 -7.26 -1.57 -17.85
C GLY A 145 -7.90 -0.19 -17.96
N LEU A 146 -8.75 0.06 -18.99
CA LEU A 146 -9.49 1.29 -19.10
C LEU A 146 -10.50 1.45 -17.97
N ILE A 147 -11.27 0.39 -17.64
CA ILE A 147 -12.23 0.41 -16.50
C ILE A 147 -11.50 0.77 -15.22
N TYR A 148 -10.34 0.14 -14.97
CA TYR A 148 -9.50 0.45 -13.81
C TYR A 148 -9.01 1.90 -13.84
N ALA A 149 -8.41 2.36 -14.93
CA ALA A 149 -7.86 3.72 -15.04
C ALA A 149 -8.95 4.78 -14.86
N TYR A 150 -10.14 4.57 -15.44
CA TYR A 150 -11.28 5.46 -15.27
C TYR A 150 -11.76 5.54 -13.82
N LEU A 151 -12.04 4.39 -13.18
CA LEU A 151 -12.49 4.36 -11.78
C LEU A 151 -11.44 4.91 -10.80
N THR A 152 -10.17 4.83 -11.18
CA THR A 152 -9.04 5.31 -10.38
C THR A 152 -8.74 6.79 -10.60
N SER A 153 -9.16 7.37 -11.75
CA SER A 153 -9.02 8.80 -12.05
C SER A 153 -9.72 9.67 -10.99
N LYS A 154 -9.36 10.96 -10.92
CA LYS A 154 -10.04 11.91 -10.04
C LYS A 154 -11.55 11.96 -10.28
N TYR A 155 -11.99 11.76 -11.52
CA TYR A 155 -13.40 11.72 -11.88
C TYR A 155 -14.10 10.46 -11.37
N GLY A 156 -13.55 9.28 -11.67
CA GLY A 156 -14.10 8.01 -11.20
C GLY A 156 -14.10 7.90 -9.68
N HIS A 157 -13.02 8.34 -9.03
CA HIS A 157 -12.93 8.36 -7.58
C HIS A 157 -13.98 9.28 -6.93
N SER A 158 -14.21 10.48 -7.48
CA SER A 158 -15.24 11.40 -7.00
C SER A 158 -16.64 10.81 -7.16
N LEU A 159 -16.91 10.10 -8.27
CA LEU A 159 -18.19 9.39 -8.47
C LEU A 159 -18.36 8.24 -7.45
N LEU A 160 -17.31 7.45 -7.21
CA LEU A 160 -17.34 6.35 -6.22
C LEU A 160 -17.61 6.85 -4.81
N THR A 161 -16.93 7.92 -4.39
CA THR A 161 -17.06 8.47 -3.04
C THR A 161 -18.38 9.18 -2.78
N GLN A 162 -19.05 9.69 -3.83
CA GLN A 162 -20.38 10.29 -3.72
C GLN A 162 -21.45 9.29 -3.24
N GLY A 163 -21.28 8.00 -3.54
CA GLY A 163 -22.21 6.94 -3.14
C GLY A 163 -22.08 6.49 -1.70
N THR A 164 -21.27 7.15 -0.89
CA THR A 164 -21.05 6.76 0.50
C THR A 164 -22.31 6.96 1.34
N PHE A 165 -22.61 6.01 2.20
CA PHE A 165 -23.68 6.06 3.19
C PHE A 165 -23.21 5.47 4.53
N GLY A 166 -23.93 5.76 5.59
CA GLY A 166 -23.60 5.36 6.97
C GLY A 166 -23.07 6.51 7.81
N ALA A 167 -23.58 6.63 9.02
CA ALA A 167 -23.25 7.74 9.92
C ALA A 167 -21.92 7.54 10.66
N VAL A 168 -21.57 6.28 10.99
CA VAL A 168 -20.36 5.95 11.77
C VAL A 168 -19.30 5.28 10.89
N ILE A 169 -19.70 4.29 10.11
CA ILE A 169 -18.82 3.65 9.13
C ILE A 169 -19.47 3.82 7.76
N GLN A 170 -18.82 4.59 6.90
CA GLN A 170 -19.29 4.81 5.54
C GLN A 170 -18.94 3.60 4.65
N HIS A 171 -19.85 3.25 3.76
CA HIS A 171 -19.71 2.17 2.79
C HIS A 171 -20.22 2.59 1.42
N ILE A 172 -19.80 1.87 0.38
CA ILE A 172 -20.41 1.88 -0.95
C ILE A 172 -20.91 0.47 -1.28
N GLU A 173 -21.92 0.37 -2.12
CA GLU A 173 -22.52 -0.92 -2.50
C GLU A 173 -22.25 -1.29 -3.95
N PRO A 174 -22.16 -2.61 -4.28
CA PRO A 174 -21.96 -3.06 -5.66
C PRO A 174 -22.98 -2.50 -6.65
N ALA A 175 -24.25 -2.42 -6.25
CA ALA A 175 -25.32 -1.87 -7.10
C ALA A 175 -25.08 -0.38 -7.44
N PHE A 176 -24.56 0.40 -6.49
CA PHE A 176 -24.18 1.79 -6.74
C PHE A 176 -23.02 1.88 -7.71
N VAL A 177 -21.95 1.09 -7.51
CA VAL A 177 -20.81 1.03 -8.42
C VAL A 177 -21.29 0.66 -9.83
N GLY A 178 -22.20 -0.31 -9.95
CA GLY A 178 -22.78 -0.72 -11.22
C GLY A 178 -23.55 0.38 -11.93
N SER A 179 -24.16 1.33 -11.21
CA SER A 179 -24.91 2.44 -11.78
C SER A 179 -24.04 3.62 -12.22
N LEU A 180 -22.76 3.61 -11.95
CA LEU A 180 -21.85 4.71 -12.32
C LEU A 180 -21.69 4.77 -13.84
N PRO A 181 -21.74 5.98 -14.44
CA PRO A 181 -21.51 6.17 -15.86
C PRO A 181 -20.03 5.92 -16.19
N ILE A 182 -19.80 5.35 -17.36
CA ILE A 182 -18.47 5.21 -17.97
C ILE A 182 -18.58 5.50 -19.47
N PRO A 183 -17.75 6.39 -20.03
CA PRO A 183 -17.75 6.67 -21.46
C PRO A 183 -17.23 5.49 -22.28
N ASN A 184 -17.88 5.23 -23.42
CA ASN A 184 -17.39 4.32 -24.44
C ASN A 184 -16.33 5.03 -25.29
N PHE A 185 -15.12 5.18 -24.72
CA PHE A 185 -14.00 5.81 -25.41
C PHE A 185 -13.66 5.11 -26.73
N PRO A 186 -13.06 5.82 -27.71
CA PRO A 186 -12.62 5.22 -28.97
C PRO A 186 -11.70 3.99 -28.72
N GLU A 187 -11.81 2.96 -29.56
CA GLU A 187 -11.07 1.70 -29.36
C GLU A 187 -9.57 1.90 -29.31
N SER A 188 -9.01 2.77 -30.15
CA SER A 188 -7.57 3.09 -30.12
C SER A 188 -7.13 3.64 -28.75
N PHE A 189 -7.92 4.52 -28.15
CA PHE A 189 -7.68 5.08 -26.83
C PHE A 189 -7.79 4.00 -25.75
N GLN A 190 -8.80 3.11 -25.83
CA GLN A 190 -8.94 1.99 -24.91
C GLN A 190 -7.73 1.07 -24.93
N ILE A 191 -7.20 0.74 -26.13
CA ILE A 191 -6.01 -0.10 -26.32
C ILE A 191 -4.80 0.54 -25.67
N GLU A 192 -4.57 1.82 -25.88
CA GLU A 192 -3.40 2.53 -25.35
C GLU A 192 -3.42 2.55 -23.82
N VAL A 193 -4.54 2.94 -23.21
CA VAL A 193 -4.72 2.94 -21.75
C VAL A 193 -4.59 1.53 -21.18
N ASP A 194 -5.21 0.53 -21.79
CA ASP A 194 -5.15 -0.86 -21.32
C ASP A 194 -3.71 -1.41 -21.37
N ASN A 195 -2.98 -1.15 -22.45
CA ASN A 195 -1.59 -1.59 -22.60
C ASN A 195 -0.70 -1.02 -21.48
N LEU A 196 -0.86 0.25 -21.13
CA LEU A 196 -0.12 0.88 -20.03
C LEU A 196 -0.43 0.22 -18.68
N ILE A 197 -1.70 -0.10 -18.41
CA ILE A 197 -2.10 -0.78 -17.17
C ILE A 197 -1.59 -2.22 -17.14
N GLN A 198 -1.66 -2.96 -18.25
CA GLN A 198 -1.13 -4.33 -18.33
C GLN A 198 0.40 -4.35 -18.15
N GLU A 199 1.12 -3.41 -18.78
CA GLU A 199 2.56 -3.26 -18.60
C GLU A 199 2.91 -2.91 -17.15
N SER A 200 2.18 -1.95 -16.55
CA SER A 200 2.32 -1.62 -15.14
C SER A 200 2.13 -2.85 -14.23
N ALA A 201 1.08 -3.62 -14.47
CA ALA A 201 0.79 -4.83 -13.69
C ALA A 201 1.92 -5.87 -13.79
N LYS A 202 2.43 -6.11 -15.01
CA LYS A 202 3.55 -7.03 -15.26
C LYS A 202 4.83 -6.56 -14.56
N LEU A 203 5.18 -5.29 -14.69
CA LEU A 203 6.37 -4.71 -14.02
C LEU A 203 6.27 -4.83 -12.50
N ARG A 204 5.08 -4.67 -11.93
CA ARG A 204 4.84 -4.82 -10.50
C ARG A 204 4.95 -6.28 -10.05
N GLU A 205 4.51 -7.24 -10.85
CA GLU A 205 4.73 -8.67 -10.63
C GLU A 205 6.23 -8.98 -10.60
N GLU A 206 6.98 -8.57 -11.60
CA GLU A 206 8.43 -8.78 -11.71
C GLU A 206 9.22 -8.08 -10.59
N ALA A 207 8.79 -6.89 -10.17
CA ALA A 207 9.38 -6.23 -9.00
C ALA A 207 9.15 -7.05 -7.71
N THR A 208 7.94 -7.56 -7.52
CA THR A 208 7.63 -8.40 -6.36
C THR A 208 8.45 -9.68 -6.36
N ASP A 209 8.60 -10.35 -7.51
CA ASP A 209 9.41 -11.56 -7.65
C ASP A 209 10.88 -11.30 -7.25
N ALA A 210 11.46 -10.20 -7.71
CA ALA A 210 12.85 -9.82 -7.37
C ALA A 210 13.01 -9.57 -5.85
N LEU A 211 12.04 -8.92 -5.20
CA LEU A 211 12.07 -8.71 -3.75
C LEU A 211 11.92 -10.03 -2.98
N GLU A 212 10.99 -10.90 -3.39
CA GLU A 212 10.79 -12.21 -2.78
C GLU A 212 12.04 -13.10 -2.92
N GLU A 213 12.73 -13.05 -4.06
CA GLU A 213 13.99 -13.76 -4.28
C GLU A 213 15.10 -13.22 -3.36
N ALA A 214 15.24 -11.90 -3.24
CA ALA A 214 16.21 -11.30 -2.31
C ALA A 214 15.93 -11.69 -0.85
N HIS A 215 14.66 -11.72 -0.43
CA HIS A 215 14.27 -12.20 0.89
C HIS A 215 14.62 -13.69 1.07
N SER A 216 14.37 -14.52 0.05
CA SER A 216 14.65 -15.95 0.10
C SER A 216 16.14 -16.25 0.23
N LEU A 217 17.00 -15.50 -0.47
CA LEU A 217 18.46 -15.61 -0.33
C LEU A 217 18.92 -15.33 1.11
N ILE A 218 18.38 -14.30 1.74
CA ILE A 218 18.71 -13.96 3.13
C ILE A 218 18.12 -15.00 4.09
N GLU A 219 16.83 -15.35 3.94
CA GLU A 219 16.12 -16.25 4.84
C GLU A 219 16.73 -17.67 4.81
N SER A 220 17.34 -18.11 3.69
CA SER A 220 17.99 -19.41 3.57
C SER A 220 19.24 -19.56 4.44
N GLU A 221 19.87 -18.47 4.84
CA GLU A 221 21.03 -18.47 5.74
C GLU A 221 20.64 -18.67 7.22
N PHE A 222 19.35 -18.74 7.51
CA PHE A 222 18.81 -18.87 8.87
C PHE A 222 17.96 -20.13 9.02
N ASP A 223 17.96 -20.69 10.25
CA ASP A 223 17.14 -21.85 10.56
C ASP A 223 15.65 -21.47 10.62
N ASN A 224 14.88 -21.91 9.60
CA ASN A 224 13.44 -21.68 9.51
C ASN A 224 12.62 -22.37 10.61
N ASN A 225 13.16 -23.37 11.31
CA ASN A 225 12.47 -24.08 12.40
C ASN A 225 12.34 -23.22 13.68
N ILE A 226 13.08 -22.13 13.77
CA ILE A 226 13.06 -21.21 14.92
C ILE A 226 11.63 -20.68 15.21
N LEU A 227 10.83 -20.45 14.18
CA LEU A 227 9.46 -19.92 14.33
C LEU A 227 8.41 -20.99 14.69
N SER A 228 8.72 -22.27 14.51
CA SER A 228 7.77 -23.37 14.72
C SER A 228 7.76 -23.92 16.16
N ASP A 229 8.73 -23.57 16.96
CA ASP A 229 8.92 -24.14 18.30
C ASP A 229 7.87 -23.61 19.28
N LYS A 230 6.97 -24.52 19.70
CA LYS A 230 5.88 -24.24 20.66
C LYS A 230 6.33 -24.17 22.12
N LYS A 231 7.61 -24.35 22.41
CA LYS A 231 8.10 -24.29 23.80
C LYS A 231 7.88 -22.88 24.36
N SER A 232 7.18 -22.81 25.48
CA SER A 232 7.04 -21.57 26.25
C SER A 232 8.43 -21.05 26.60
N ASP A 233 8.81 -19.94 25.99
CA ASP A 233 10.08 -19.28 26.34
C ASP A 233 9.95 -18.78 27.78
N ARG A 234 10.63 -19.46 28.72
CA ARG A 234 10.75 -18.98 30.09
C ARG A 234 11.81 -17.90 30.11
N ILE A 235 11.45 -16.73 30.61
CA ILE A 235 12.40 -15.64 30.83
C ILE A 235 13.33 -16.06 31.99
N ASN A 236 14.63 -16.16 31.72
CA ASN A 236 15.62 -16.36 32.78
C ASN A 236 16.09 -14.98 33.26
N ILE A 237 16.01 -14.74 34.59
CA ILE A 237 16.45 -13.48 35.20
C ILE A 237 17.91 -13.16 34.82
N LYS A 238 18.77 -14.17 34.67
CA LYS A 238 20.16 -13.99 34.21
C LYS A 238 20.24 -13.34 32.83
N ASN A 239 19.27 -13.60 31.94
CA ASN A 239 19.22 -12.99 30.61
C ASN A 239 18.85 -11.50 30.67
N ILE A 240 18.06 -11.10 31.68
CA ILE A 240 17.69 -9.68 31.88
C ILE A 240 18.88 -8.86 32.39
N ILE A 241 19.67 -9.44 33.27
CA ILE A 241 20.80 -8.75 33.92
C ILE A 241 21.97 -8.56 32.95
N ASN A 242 22.16 -9.51 32.02
CA ASN A 242 23.29 -9.53 31.08
C ASN A 242 23.02 -8.84 29.74
N VAL A 243 21.89 -8.17 29.58
CA VAL A 243 21.58 -7.39 28.35
C VAL A 243 22.04 -5.95 28.55
N ASP A 244 22.83 -5.43 27.63
CA ASP A 244 23.33 -4.04 27.64
C ASP A 244 22.19 -3.01 27.78
N MET A 245 21.03 -3.34 27.24
CA MET A 245 19.80 -2.59 27.47
C MET A 245 19.02 -3.23 28.62
N LYS A 246 19.03 -2.60 29.77
CA LYS A 246 18.28 -3.05 30.97
C LYS A 246 16.76 -2.95 30.78
N ARG A 247 16.21 -3.74 29.86
CA ARG A 247 14.76 -3.81 29.56
C ARG A 247 14.14 -4.97 30.33
N PHE A 248 12.99 -4.70 30.94
CA PHE A 248 12.21 -5.67 31.73
C PHE A 248 10.88 -6.06 31.07
N ASP A 249 10.56 -5.53 29.89
CA ASP A 249 9.35 -5.84 29.18
C ASP A 249 9.42 -7.23 28.52
N ALA A 250 8.37 -8.03 28.75
CA ALA A 250 8.31 -9.40 28.26
C ALA A 250 8.42 -9.49 26.72
N SER A 251 7.89 -8.51 26.00
CA SER A 251 7.94 -8.47 24.54
C SER A 251 9.36 -8.48 23.98
N PHE A 252 10.30 -7.82 24.67
CA PHE A 252 11.71 -7.81 24.28
C PHE A 252 12.37 -9.17 24.50
N HIS A 253 12.10 -9.82 25.64
CA HIS A 253 12.77 -11.06 26.06
C HIS A 253 12.14 -12.33 25.50
N LEU A 254 10.82 -12.34 25.25
CA LEU A 254 10.09 -13.48 24.71
C LEU A 254 9.94 -13.43 23.19
N ALA A 255 10.38 -12.35 22.54
CA ALA A 255 10.23 -12.19 21.12
C ALA A 255 10.96 -13.32 20.37
N LYS A 256 10.27 -13.97 19.43
CA LYS A 256 10.87 -14.93 18.50
C LYS A 256 12.10 -14.35 17.79
N ALA A 257 12.10 -13.03 17.61
CA ALA A 257 13.22 -12.26 17.09
C ALA A 257 14.53 -12.43 17.88
N MET A 258 14.47 -12.74 19.21
CA MET A 258 15.69 -13.06 19.97
C MET A 258 16.44 -14.27 19.40
N LYS A 259 15.70 -15.26 18.92
CA LYS A 259 16.33 -16.46 18.32
C LYS A 259 17.10 -16.09 17.06
N TYR A 260 16.50 -15.27 16.19
CA TYR A 260 17.19 -14.75 15.00
C TYR A 260 18.39 -13.86 15.39
N GLU A 261 18.20 -12.96 16.34
CA GLU A 261 19.29 -12.09 16.76
C GLU A 261 20.46 -12.88 17.38
N ASN A 262 20.17 -13.89 18.19
CA ASN A 262 21.21 -14.77 18.74
C ASN A 262 21.95 -15.51 17.62
N GLN A 263 21.25 -15.99 16.59
CA GLN A 263 21.87 -16.63 15.44
C GLN A 263 22.75 -15.65 14.65
N ILE A 264 22.30 -14.42 14.46
CA ILE A 264 23.09 -13.34 13.84
C ILE A 264 24.34 -13.05 14.68
N LYS A 265 24.19 -12.89 15.99
CA LYS A 265 25.30 -12.55 16.92
C LYS A 265 26.30 -13.70 17.15
N ASN A 266 25.90 -14.94 16.90
CA ASN A 266 26.81 -16.09 16.90
C ASN A 266 27.68 -16.16 15.62
N GLY A 267 27.32 -15.42 14.56
CA GLY A 267 28.11 -15.23 13.35
C GLY A 267 28.77 -13.85 13.31
N ASN A 268 29.18 -13.44 12.13
CA ASN A 268 29.71 -12.10 11.90
C ASN A 268 28.51 -11.12 11.71
N TYR A 269 28.51 -10.03 12.43
CA TYR A 269 27.49 -9.00 12.31
C TYR A 269 28.05 -7.60 12.57
N VAL A 270 27.31 -6.59 12.12
CA VAL A 270 27.56 -5.17 12.35
C VAL A 270 26.27 -4.51 12.78
N LEU A 271 26.32 -3.53 13.67
CA LEU A 271 25.12 -2.76 14.02
C LEU A 271 24.69 -1.87 12.84
N LEU A 272 23.39 -1.72 12.65
CA LEU A 272 22.87 -0.86 11.54
C LEU A 272 23.39 0.58 11.65
N SER A 273 23.58 1.11 12.87
CA SER A 273 24.18 2.45 13.08
C SER A 273 25.61 2.58 12.53
N GLU A 274 26.38 1.50 12.50
CA GLU A 274 27.76 1.50 11.99
C GLU A 274 27.81 1.42 10.46
N LEU A 275 26.73 0.95 9.82
CA LEU A 275 26.58 0.88 8.36
C LEU A 275 25.97 2.15 7.75
N CYS A 276 25.57 3.10 8.59
CA CYS A 276 24.82 4.30 8.17
C CYS A 276 25.59 5.57 8.50
N THR A 277 25.50 6.56 7.62
CA THR A 277 25.94 7.92 7.94
C THR A 277 25.11 8.50 9.08
N THR A 278 23.80 8.24 9.07
CA THR A 278 22.88 8.69 10.11
C THR A 278 21.56 7.90 10.09
N ILE A 279 20.91 7.85 11.25
CA ILE A 279 19.54 7.33 11.40
C ILE A 279 18.76 8.35 12.22
N PHE A 280 17.73 8.96 11.65
CA PHE A 280 17.00 10.05 12.30
C PHE A 280 15.51 10.08 11.98
N GLY A 281 14.72 10.73 12.84
CA GLY A 281 13.32 11.06 12.60
C GLY A 281 13.19 12.46 12.02
N GLY A 282 12.09 12.75 11.33
CA GLY A 282 11.80 14.09 10.85
C GLY A 282 11.43 15.07 11.96
N GLY A 283 11.53 16.36 11.66
CA GLY A 283 11.09 17.44 12.51
C GLY A 283 9.55 17.45 12.69
N ARG A 284 9.08 17.83 13.88
CA ARG A 284 7.65 18.07 14.12
C ARG A 284 7.30 19.47 13.64
N ALA A 285 6.59 19.56 12.52
CA ALA A 285 6.05 20.80 12.00
C ALA A 285 4.53 20.72 11.82
N LYS A 286 3.83 21.85 11.91
CA LYS A 286 2.42 21.94 11.55
C LYS A 286 2.31 21.74 10.04
N ARG A 287 1.42 20.84 9.63
CA ARG A 287 1.20 20.47 8.23
C ARG A 287 0.04 21.28 7.68
N TYR A 288 0.24 21.85 6.51
CA TYR A 288 -0.79 22.58 5.78
C TYR A 288 -1.09 21.82 4.49
N TYR A 289 -2.01 20.88 4.56
CA TYR A 289 -2.42 20.11 3.39
C TYR A 289 -3.19 20.98 2.42
N THR A 290 -2.97 20.72 1.13
CA THR A 290 -3.65 21.42 0.03
C THR A 290 -3.84 20.47 -1.15
N ASP A 291 -4.88 20.72 -1.93
CA ASP A 291 -5.13 20.05 -3.22
C ASP A 291 -4.43 20.77 -4.38
N ASP A 292 -3.98 22.04 -4.18
CA ASP A 292 -3.17 22.78 -5.14
C ASP A 292 -1.72 22.27 -5.12
N LYS A 293 -1.45 21.32 -6.02
CA LYS A 293 -0.13 20.69 -6.18
C LYS A 293 0.94 21.62 -6.71
N SER A 294 0.57 22.76 -7.31
CA SER A 294 1.53 23.71 -7.91
C SER A 294 2.43 24.39 -6.89
N LYS A 295 1.96 24.50 -5.65
CA LYS A 295 2.67 25.18 -4.53
C LYS A 295 3.03 24.22 -3.39
N ALA A 296 2.85 22.94 -3.59
CA ALA A 296 2.98 21.93 -2.55
C ALA A 296 3.90 20.79 -2.98
N VAL A 297 4.46 20.11 -1.99
CA VAL A 297 5.28 18.91 -2.18
C VAL A 297 4.55 17.68 -1.65
N PRO A 298 4.79 16.49 -2.24
CA PRO A 298 4.25 15.25 -1.73
C PRO A 298 4.75 15.01 -0.31
N TYR A 299 3.86 14.55 0.57
CA TYR A 299 4.15 14.33 1.98
C TYR A 299 3.90 12.87 2.37
N LEU A 300 4.97 12.14 2.64
CA LEU A 300 4.94 10.72 3.00
C LEU A 300 4.64 10.55 4.49
N SER A 301 3.53 9.90 4.79
CA SER A 301 3.16 9.49 6.14
C SER A 301 3.41 8.00 6.37
N ASN A 302 3.30 7.52 7.62
CA ASN A 302 3.43 6.10 7.93
C ASN A 302 2.48 5.20 7.13
N SER A 303 1.24 5.65 6.92
CA SER A 303 0.23 4.89 6.16
C SER A 303 0.55 4.77 4.67
N ASP A 304 1.48 5.56 4.18
CA ASP A 304 1.87 5.56 2.77
C ASP A 304 3.02 4.60 2.47
N LEU A 305 3.81 4.22 3.51
CA LEU A 305 5.01 3.38 3.36
C LEU A 305 4.74 2.04 2.68
N THR A 306 3.57 1.48 2.91
CA THR A 306 3.22 0.13 2.44
C THR A 306 2.52 0.12 1.08
N LYS A 307 2.09 1.28 0.58
CA LYS A 307 1.30 1.37 -0.66
C LYS A 307 2.12 1.04 -1.91
N ALA A 308 1.49 0.37 -2.86
CA ALA A 308 2.10 0.01 -4.14
C ALA A 308 2.52 1.25 -4.94
N ASN A 309 1.62 2.23 -5.06
CA ASN A 309 1.86 3.51 -5.71
C ASN A 309 1.74 4.65 -4.67
N THR A 310 2.79 4.82 -3.88
CA THR A 310 2.85 5.76 -2.76
C THR A 310 2.66 7.21 -3.22
N LEU A 311 3.37 7.63 -4.27
CA LEU A 311 3.38 9.03 -4.74
C LEU A 311 2.03 9.49 -5.28
N ARG A 312 1.23 8.57 -5.80
CA ARG A 312 -0.11 8.87 -6.28
C ARG A 312 -1.09 9.12 -5.14
N THR A 313 -0.95 8.41 -4.03
CA THR A 313 -1.92 8.39 -2.92
C THR A 313 -1.50 9.23 -1.73
N CYS A 314 -0.27 9.77 -1.69
CA CYS A 314 0.17 10.65 -0.62
C CYS A 314 -0.51 12.03 -0.71
N LYS A 315 -0.62 12.67 0.44
CA LYS A 315 -1.11 14.04 0.54
C LYS A 315 -0.04 15.03 0.09
N TYR A 316 -0.46 16.24 -0.26
CA TYR A 316 0.43 17.35 -0.57
C TYR A 316 0.41 18.37 0.54
N SER A 317 1.58 18.90 0.90
CA SER A 317 1.73 19.91 1.94
C SER A 317 2.47 21.15 1.40
N LEU A 318 2.04 22.34 1.81
CA LEU A 318 2.71 23.59 1.44
C LEU A 318 4.15 23.58 1.95
N SER A 319 5.11 23.87 1.06
CA SER A 319 6.55 23.71 1.30
C SER A 319 7.19 24.86 2.10
N SER A 320 6.47 25.92 2.44
CA SER A 320 7.03 27.19 2.98
C SER A 320 7.74 27.09 4.32
N LYS A 321 7.80 25.90 4.95
CA LYS A 321 8.51 25.65 6.22
C LYS A 321 9.18 24.28 6.29
N SER A 322 9.53 23.69 5.16
CA SER A 322 10.23 22.42 5.14
C SER A 322 11.72 22.62 5.43
N ASP A 323 12.21 21.96 6.45
CA ASP A 323 13.64 21.76 6.63
C ASP A 323 14.14 20.84 5.50
N SER A 324 15.29 21.15 4.92
CA SER A 324 15.95 20.31 3.92
C SER A 324 16.23 18.89 4.43
N SER A 325 16.31 18.71 5.74
CA SER A 325 16.44 17.41 6.40
C SER A 325 15.20 16.51 6.28
N ASP A 326 14.02 17.08 6.00
CA ASP A 326 12.78 16.31 5.82
C ASP A 326 12.64 15.71 4.43
N LEU A 327 13.45 16.14 3.45
CA LEU A 327 13.45 15.63 2.08
C LEU A 327 14.00 14.21 2.02
N LEU A 328 13.30 13.36 1.28
CA LEU A 328 13.74 11.99 1.02
C LEU A 328 14.63 11.95 -0.21
N LYS A 329 15.79 11.31 -0.08
CA LYS A 329 16.78 11.17 -1.16
C LYS A 329 16.90 9.73 -1.60
N LYS A 330 17.24 9.52 -2.87
CA LYS A 330 17.51 8.20 -3.45
C LYS A 330 18.51 7.42 -2.58
N GLY A 331 18.22 6.15 -2.37
CA GLY A 331 19.04 5.25 -1.59
C GLY A 331 18.80 5.29 -0.07
N MET A 332 18.02 6.25 0.45
CA MET A 332 17.53 6.18 1.82
C MET A 332 16.58 5.01 1.99
N ILE A 333 16.64 4.36 3.16
CA ILE A 333 15.63 3.40 3.61
C ILE A 333 14.78 4.12 4.64
N VAL A 334 13.46 4.02 4.52
CA VAL A 334 12.54 4.63 5.49
C VAL A 334 11.70 3.56 6.17
N THR A 335 11.38 3.79 7.44
CA THR A 335 10.51 2.89 8.22
C THR A 335 9.58 3.67 9.15
N GLY A 336 8.46 3.05 9.51
CA GLY A 336 7.50 3.67 10.41
C GLY A 336 7.97 3.69 11.86
N ARG A 337 7.80 4.84 12.52
CA ARG A 337 8.07 5.02 13.94
C ARG A 337 6.94 4.49 14.82
N VAL A 338 5.69 4.69 14.41
CA VAL A 338 4.46 4.35 15.13
C VAL A 338 3.46 3.75 14.15
N GLY A 339 2.74 2.71 14.55
CA GLY A 339 1.71 2.07 13.70
C GLY A 339 2.28 1.17 12.60
N ALA A 340 3.16 1.67 11.75
CA ALA A 340 3.82 0.92 10.66
C ALA A 340 5.24 0.49 11.03
N ILE A 341 5.48 0.06 12.27
CA ILE A 341 6.80 -0.39 12.74
C ILE A 341 7.28 -1.57 11.89
N GLY A 342 8.53 -1.49 11.41
CA GLY A 342 9.15 -2.52 10.59
C GLY A 342 8.66 -2.56 9.14
N GLN A 343 7.67 -1.74 8.77
CA GLN A 343 7.36 -1.51 7.37
C GLN A 343 8.42 -0.59 6.78
N THR A 344 9.16 -1.12 5.81
CA THR A 344 10.30 -0.42 5.20
C THR A 344 10.05 -0.14 3.73
N GLN A 345 10.58 0.99 3.25
CA GLN A 345 10.59 1.35 1.84
C GLN A 345 11.97 1.88 1.46
N LEU A 346 12.52 1.39 0.34
CA LEU A 346 13.68 2.00 -0.30
C LEU A 346 13.22 3.17 -1.15
N ILE A 347 13.88 4.31 -1.01
CA ILE A 347 13.59 5.54 -1.73
C ILE A 347 14.28 5.50 -3.09
N GLY A 348 13.49 5.56 -4.15
CA GLY A 348 13.95 5.61 -5.53
C GLY A 348 14.14 7.05 -6.04
N GLN A 349 14.46 7.16 -7.33
CA GLN A 349 14.75 8.44 -7.98
C GLN A 349 13.53 9.35 -8.04
N SER A 350 12.35 8.80 -8.30
CA SER A 350 11.10 9.58 -8.40
C SER A 350 10.75 10.34 -7.12
N PHE A 351 11.12 9.84 -5.95
CA PHE A 351 10.92 10.55 -4.67
C PHE A 351 11.81 11.79 -4.54
N GLU A 352 13.06 11.67 -4.98
CA GLU A 352 14.01 12.78 -4.96
C GLU A 352 13.63 13.86 -5.98
N ASP A 353 13.28 13.47 -7.20
CA ASP A 353 12.86 14.37 -8.29
C ASP A 353 11.61 15.18 -7.90
N MET A 354 10.65 14.54 -7.24
CA MET A 354 9.44 15.18 -6.75
C MET A 354 9.62 15.92 -5.42
N LYS A 355 10.82 15.91 -4.83
CA LYS A 355 11.14 16.54 -3.54
C LYS A 355 10.20 16.07 -2.43
N VAL A 356 9.96 14.77 -2.33
CA VAL A 356 9.05 14.19 -1.34
C VAL A 356 9.56 14.44 0.07
N MET A 357 8.69 14.94 0.94
CA MET A 357 8.97 15.11 2.36
C MET A 357 8.46 13.90 3.16
N GLY A 358 9.26 13.42 4.10
CA GLY A 358 8.81 12.41 5.04
C GLY A 358 8.30 13.03 6.34
N SER A 359 7.25 12.46 6.93
CA SER A 359 6.72 12.90 8.23
C SER A 359 7.69 12.65 9.38
N ASP A 360 7.42 13.28 10.53
CA ASP A 360 8.11 13.04 11.81
C ASP A 360 7.97 11.59 12.32
N ASN A 361 6.95 10.87 11.86
CA ASN A 361 6.72 9.46 12.17
C ASN A 361 7.38 8.49 11.17
N VAL A 362 8.16 9.00 10.23
CA VAL A 362 8.97 8.21 9.31
C VAL A 362 10.45 8.36 9.71
N ILE A 363 11.09 7.27 10.11
CA ILE A 363 12.53 7.23 10.39
C ILE A 363 13.28 7.06 9.08
N ARG A 364 14.35 7.86 8.88
CA ARG A 364 15.27 7.79 7.76
C ARG A 364 16.52 7.05 8.19
N ILE A 365 16.90 6.07 7.40
CA ILE A 365 18.13 5.28 7.53
C ILE A 365 18.95 5.60 6.30
N VAL A 366 20.16 6.12 6.48
CA VAL A 366 21.04 6.56 5.38
C VAL A 366 22.28 5.65 5.32
N PRO A 367 22.21 4.51 4.63
CA PRO A 367 23.35 3.61 4.51
C PRO A 367 24.51 4.26 3.75
N VAL A 368 25.74 3.88 4.09
CA VAL A 368 26.95 4.30 3.36
C VAL A 368 27.10 3.53 2.06
N THR A 369 26.86 2.22 2.12
CA THR A 369 26.94 1.28 0.99
C THR A 369 25.92 0.17 1.15
N ASN A 370 25.78 -0.67 0.11
CA ASN A 370 24.93 -1.88 0.15
C ASN A 370 23.47 -1.62 0.52
N ASN A 371 22.92 -0.49 0.09
CA ASN A 371 21.55 -0.08 0.39
C ASN A 371 20.52 -1.18 0.05
N GLY A 372 20.73 -1.88 -1.07
CA GLY A 372 19.88 -2.98 -1.52
C GLY A 372 19.88 -4.13 -0.52
N TYR A 373 21.04 -4.61 -0.13
CA TYR A 373 21.18 -5.69 0.85
C TYR A 373 20.58 -5.31 2.22
N ILE A 374 20.90 -4.11 2.72
CA ILE A 374 20.35 -3.61 4.00
C ILE A 374 18.83 -3.50 3.92
N PHE A 375 18.29 -2.98 2.82
CA PHE A 375 16.84 -2.92 2.60
C PHE A 375 16.22 -4.32 2.54
N ALA A 376 16.80 -5.25 1.77
CA ALA A 376 16.31 -6.62 1.66
C ALA A 376 16.28 -7.31 3.04
N PHE A 377 17.32 -7.14 3.85
CA PHE A 377 17.34 -7.69 5.21
C PHE A 377 16.27 -7.05 6.09
N LEU A 378 16.20 -5.71 6.15
CA LEU A 378 15.26 -4.99 7.01
C LEU A 378 13.79 -5.24 6.62
N SER A 379 13.49 -5.42 5.34
CA SER A 379 12.14 -5.71 4.83
C SER A 379 11.77 -7.20 4.92
N SER A 380 12.73 -8.10 5.13
CA SER A 380 12.46 -9.53 5.33
C SER A 380 11.69 -9.79 6.64
N LYS A 381 11.17 -11.00 6.81
CA LYS A 381 10.51 -11.43 8.06
C LYS A 381 11.46 -11.34 9.26
N ILE A 382 12.75 -11.61 9.04
CA ILE A 382 13.78 -11.54 10.08
C ILE A 382 13.96 -10.09 10.52
N GLY A 383 14.25 -9.19 9.61
CA GLY A 383 14.43 -7.77 9.89
C GLY A 383 13.19 -7.13 10.51
N ASN A 384 12.01 -7.40 9.94
CA ASN A 384 10.73 -6.94 10.49
C ASN A 384 10.54 -7.38 11.94
N SER A 385 10.87 -8.64 12.27
CA SER A 385 10.77 -9.15 13.64
C SER A 385 11.72 -8.43 14.61
N LEU A 386 12.92 -8.02 14.15
CA LEU A 386 13.86 -7.24 14.96
C LEU A 386 13.35 -5.84 15.25
N PHE A 387 12.70 -5.16 14.30
CA PHE A 387 12.04 -3.89 14.58
C PHE A 387 11.03 -4.01 15.72
N TRP A 388 10.18 -5.04 15.68
CA TRP A 388 9.18 -5.28 16.72
C TRP A 388 9.80 -5.65 18.07
N LYS A 389 10.92 -6.38 18.09
CA LYS A 389 11.67 -6.64 19.31
C LYS A 389 12.15 -5.37 19.99
N TYR A 390 12.67 -4.42 19.20
CA TYR A 390 13.17 -3.15 19.73
C TYR A 390 12.09 -2.09 19.96
N ALA A 391 10.87 -2.32 19.51
CA ALA A 391 9.74 -1.43 19.79
C ALA A 391 9.41 -1.40 21.29
N THR A 392 8.84 -0.29 21.75
CA THR A 392 8.43 -0.03 23.13
C THR A 392 7.00 0.50 23.19
N GLY A 393 6.36 0.44 24.35
CA GLY A 393 5.00 0.94 24.56
C GLY A 393 3.95 -0.16 24.49
N GLY A 394 3.00 -0.17 25.44
CA GLY A 394 1.97 -1.21 25.56
C GLY A 394 0.72 -0.95 24.72
N VAL A 395 0.20 0.28 24.72
CA VAL A 395 -1.05 0.62 24.01
C VAL A 395 -0.75 1.08 22.58
N GLN A 396 0.24 1.91 22.40
CA GLN A 396 0.70 2.37 21.10
C GLN A 396 2.22 2.12 20.98
N PRO A 397 2.62 0.98 20.41
CA PRO A 397 4.03 0.69 20.21
C PRO A 397 4.73 1.73 19.34
N PHE A 398 5.95 2.07 19.70
CA PHE A 398 6.81 2.95 18.90
C PHE A 398 8.26 2.47 18.94
N ILE A 399 9.04 2.89 17.94
CA ILE A 399 10.48 2.67 17.88
C ILE A 399 11.21 4.00 17.67
N SER A 400 12.34 4.21 18.35
CA SER A 400 13.19 5.38 18.12
C SER A 400 14.27 5.10 17.09
N SER A 401 14.85 6.15 16.51
CA SER A 401 16.00 6.04 15.59
C SER A 401 17.21 5.37 16.26
N THR A 402 17.43 5.64 17.55
CA THR A 402 18.49 4.98 18.33
C THR A 402 18.26 3.46 18.41
N MET A 403 17.01 3.04 18.67
CA MET A 403 16.66 1.62 18.73
C MET A 403 16.79 0.93 17.37
N VAL A 404 16.43 1.62 16.29
CA VAL A 404 16.66 1.12 14.92
C VAL A 404 18.14 0.90 14.65
N GLY A 405 19.01 1.80 15.14
CA GLY A 405 20.47 1.68 14.99
C GLY A 405 21.08 0.46 15.68
N LEU A 406 20.41 -0.12 16.70
CA LEU A 406 20.87 -1.31 17.42
C LEU A 406 20.52 -2.63 16.72
N ILE A 407 19.80 -2.61 15.61
CA ILE A 407 19.49 -3.82 14.84
C ILE A 407 20.79 -4.40 14.30
N SER A 408 21.05 -5.67 14.63
CA SER A 408 22.21 -6.42 14.14
C SER A 408 21.99 -6.86 12.69
N ILE A 409 22.86 -6.45 11.79
CA ILE A 409 22.85 -6.83 10.37
C ILE A 409 23.88 -7.95 10.20
N PRO A 410 23.53 -9.13 9.70
CA PRO A 410 24.48 -10.20 9.47
C PRO A 410 25.44 -9.82 8.33
N VAL A 411 26.70 -10.21 8.44
CA VAL A 411 27.68 -10.13 7.37
C VAL A 411 27.66 -11.47 6.64
N LEU A 412 26.88 -11.55 5.57
CA LEU A 412 26.77 -12.74 4.73
C LEU A 412 27.91 -12.79 3.71
N LYS A 413 27.98 -13.88 2.95
CA LYS A 413 28.96 -14.02 1.85
C LYS A 413 28.79 -12.91 0.83
N ASP A 414 29.89 -12.40 0.28
CA ASP A 414 29.89 -11.32 -0.71
C ASP A 414 28.99 -11.59 -1.90
N GLU A 415 28.90 -12.85 -2.33
CA GLU A 415 28.03 -13.27 -3.43
C GLU A 415 26.55 -13.02 -3.13
N ILE A 416 26.11 -13.32 -1.91
CA ILE A 416 24.72 -13.10 -1.45
C ILE A 416 24.45 -11.60 -1.37
N ILE A 417 25.36 -10.82 -0.78
CA ILE A 417 25.23 -9.37 -0.67
C ILE A 417 25.11 -8.73 -2.06
N LYS A 418 25.96 -9.13 -3.02
CA LYS A 418 25.93 -8.64 -4.39
C LYS A 418 24.64 -9.02 -5.10
N SER A 419 24.18 -10.28 -4.96
CA SER A 419 22.92 -10.75 -5.53
C SER A 419 21.72 -10.00 -4.97
N CYS A 420 21.66 -9.78 -3.66
CA CYS A 420 20.62 -8.97 -3.02
C CYS A 420 20.62 -7.53 -3.57
N ASN A 421 21.78 -6.88 -3.69
CA ASN A 421 21.86 -5.53 -4.24
C ASN A 421 21.32 -5.48 -5.68
N ALA A 422 21.69 -6.42 -6.55
CA ALA A 422 21.20 -6.49 -7.94
C ALA A 422 19.69 -6.74 -8.03
N LEU A 423 19.15 -7.65 -7.20
CA LEU A 423 17.73 -7.94 -7.14
C LEU A 423 16.92 -6.72 -6.64
N ILE A 424 17.44 -5.99 -5.65
CA ILE A 424 16.77 -4.80 -5.13
C ILE A 424 16.87 -3.62 -6.12
N GLU A 425 17.93 -3.51 -6.89
CA GLU A 425 17.99 -2.54 -8.00
C GLU A 425 16.93 -2.87 -9.06
N THR A 426 16.75 -4.14 -9.39
CA THR A 426 15.68 -4.61 -10.27
C THR A 426 14.30 -4.30 -9.67
N TYR A 427 14.09 -4.59 -8.39
CA TYR A 427 12.85 -4.28 -7.67
C TYR A 427 12.49 -2.81 -7.77
N ILE A 428 13.41 -1.90 -7.41
CA ILE A 428 13.11 -0.48 -7.36
C ILE A 428 12.87 0.11 -8.76
N SER A 429 13.68 -0.26 -9.75
CA SER A 429 13.52 0.22 -11.12
C SER A 429 12.20 -0.22 -11.75
N LYS A 430 11.82 -1.49 -11.60
CA LYS A 430 10.55 -2.01 -12.10
C LYS A 430 9.35 -1.43 -11.36
N LYS A 431 9.44 -1.24 -10.04
CA LYS A 431 8.40 -0.60 -9.23
C LYS A 431 8.16 0.85 -9.66
N GLU A 432 9.22 1.63 -9.87
CA GLU A 432 9.11 3.01 -10.34
C GLU A 432 8.52 3.07 -11.75
N LEU A 433 8.99 2.26 -12.67
CA LEU A 433 8.45 2.19 -14.03
C LEU A 433 6.98 1.76 -14.04
N SER A 434 6.60 0.77 -13.22
CA SER A 434 5.20 0.37 -13.03
C SER A 434 4.33 1.55 -12.61
N ASN A 435 4.79 2.34 -11.63
CA ASN A 435 4.04 3.50 -11.14
C ASN A 435 3.93 4.61 -12.20
N ILE A 436 4.98 4.82 -13.00
CA ILE A 436 4.96 5.77 -14.14
C ILE A 436 3.90 5.35 -15.15
N LYS A 437 3.88 4.08 -15.57
CA LYS A 437 2.91 3.56 -16.54
C LYS A 437 1.47 3.65 -16.05
N GLU A 438 1.23 3.31 -14.78
CA GLU A 438 -0.09 3.45 -14.16
C GLU A 438 -0.55 4.90 -14.11
N ASN A 439 0.33 5.82 -13.69
CA ASN A 439 0.01 7.24 -13.62
C ASN A 439 -0.22 7.85 -15.01
N GLU A 440 0.55 7.42 -16.02
CA GLU A 440 0.37 7.82 -17.41
C GLU A 440 -1.02 7.43 -17.92
N ALA A 441 -1.43 6.17 -17.77
CA ALA A 441 -2.74 5.68 -18.16
C ALA A 441 -3.89 6.47 -17.50
N ILE A 442 -3.78 6.76 -16.22
CA ILE A 442 -4.79 7.51 -15.48
C ILE A 442 -4.83 8.97 -15.95
N SER A 443 -3.66 9.58 -16.13
CA SER A 443 -3.55 10.97 -16.62
C SER A 443 -4.10 11.13 -18.04
N MET A 444 -3.95 10.12 -18.90
CA MET A 444 -4.58 10.11 -20.23
C MET A 444 -6.10 10.19 -20.13
N VAL A 445 -6.71 9.37 -19.27
CA VAL A 445 -8.17 9.40 -19.04
C VAL A 445 -8.59 10.76 -18.49
N GLU A 446 -7.88 11.31 -17.52
CA GLU A 446 -8.18 12.62 -16.93
C GLU A 446 -8.07 13.73 -17.97
N ALA A 447 -7.01 13.74 -18.77
CA ALA A 447 -6.80 14.74 -19.83
C ALA A 447 -7.86 14.68 -20.94
N GLU A 448 -8.34 13.47 -21.28
CA GLU A 448 -9.42 13.31 -22.25
C GLU A 448 -10.73 13.90 -21.72
N ILE A 449 -11.08 13.61 -20.47
CA ILE A 449 -12.29 14.14 -19.83
C ILE A 449 -12.21 15.66 -19.67
N GLU A 450 -11.04 16.22 -19.37
CA GLU A 450 -10.85 17.68 -19.25
C GLU A 450 -11.16 18.44 -20.54
N LYS A 451 -11.01 17.82 -21.71
CA LYS A 451 -11.37 18.45 -23.00
C LYS A 451 -12.87 18.73 -23.12
N TRP A 452 -13.71 17.92 -22.46
CA TRP A 452 -15.18 18.04 -22.57
C TRP A 452 -15.73 19.24 -21.79
N ASN A 453 -14.99 19.79 -20.84
CA ASN A 453 -15.42 20.93 -20.02
C ASN A 453 -15.05 22.30 -20.65
N LYS A 454 -14.50 22.32 -21.84
CA LYS A 454 -14.01 23.56 -22.50
C LYS A 454 -15.04 24.20 -23.47
N HIS A 455 -16.31 23.74 -23.43
CA HIS A 455 -17.39 24.29 -24.29
C HIS A 455 -18.57 24.83 -23.48
#